data_d390e3f19c031bc2006f1879008804c1
#
_entry.id   d390e3f19c031bc2006f1879008804c1
#
_cell.length_a   1.000
_cell.length_b   1.000
_cell.length_c   1.000
_cell.angle_alpha   90.00
_cell.angle_beta   90.00
_cell.angle_gamma   90.00
#
_symmetry.space_group_name_H-M   'P 1'
#
loop_
_entity.id
_entity.type
_entity.pdbx_description
1 polymer ?
#
loop_
_entity_poly.entity_id
_entity_poly.type
_entity_poly.pdbx_seq_one_letter_code
_entity_poly.pdbx_strand_id
1 'polypeptide(L)'
;MLNGYRIIDADSHVFEPSQMWAKYLAPEFKQFAPSPDMRIQGKKITNQVSEQVEKEGNKQMMAAHPNSYFNRFDVESHVQAMVEMGVDIAFVYPTFGLWLWSIDSMAPEVAGAFTSAYNNWLYEEFCSYDPSRLKGVGAINLHAPEKMVAELHKIADFGWKAVFLRPNPVKGRLLSDSAYEPFWTACEELGIAIGIHESTHSLLPTTGADRFQTRFATHACSHPMEQMMALLALIEGGVLERHPLLRVAFLESGCGWLPYWLWRLDEEYRNLHWEVSHNVKMLPSDYFRRQCFIAVEPTEPYLGQIIDYIGSDNLIFGSDYPHMDHQPDIVNKMIELEASLSKETVQKIIWDNPRRFYGLH
;
A
#
# COMPACT_ATOMS: atom_id res chain seq x y z
N MET A 1 -21.97 6.61 5.88
CA MET A 1 -22.08 6.32 7.34
C MET A 1 -22.78 4.99 7.56
N LEU A 2 -22.17 4.09 8.33
CA LEU A 2 -22.76 2.80 8.71
C LEU A 2 -22.82 2.71 10.24
N ASN A 3 -23.97 2.38 10.81
CA ASN A 3 -24.18 2.26 12.27
C ASN A 3 -23.69 3.47 13.10
N GLY A 4 -23.75 4.68 12.54
CA GLY A 4 -23.31 5.91 13.19
C GLY A 4 -21.82 6.21 13.07
N TYR A 5 -21.04 5.38 12.35
CA TYR A 5 -19.64 5.61 12.03
C TYR A 5 -19.48 6.25 10.65
N ARG A 6 -18.48 7.11 10.54
CA ARG A 6 -17.88 7.49 9.25
C ARG A 6 -16.66 6.60 9.02
N ILE A 7 -16.39 6.24 7.78
CA ILE A 7 -15.40 5.22 7.46
C ILE A 7 -14.49 5.71 6.34
N ILE A 8 -13.20 5.69 6.60
CA ILE A 8 -12.14 5.85 5.59
C ILE A 8 -11.53 4.47 5.36
N ASP A 9 -11.61 4.03 4.14
CA ASP A 9 -10.86 2.90 3.64
C ASP A 9 -9.46 3.40 3.24
N ALA A 10 -8.46 3.02 4.03
CA ALA A 10 -7.09 3.46 3.82
C ALA A 10 -6.32 2.61 2.80
N ASP A 11 -6.94 1.54 2.29
CA ASP A 11 -6.32 0.61 1.37
C ASP A 11 -7.40 -0.06 0.51
N SER A 12 -7.79 0.65 -0.55
CA SER A 12 -8.71 0.19 -1.58
C SER A 12 -7.98 0.16 -2.92
N HIS A 13 -8.37 -0.70 -3.84
CA HIS A 13 -7.64 -0.90 -5.09
C HIS A 13 -8.49 -0.66 -6.32
N VAL A 14 -7.81 -0.29 -7.41
CA VAL A 14 -8.41 -0.18 -8.74
C VAL A 14 -7.80 -1.24 -9.66
N PHE A 15 -8.63 -1.88 -10.48
CA PHE A 15 -8.14 -2.67 -11.61
C PHE A 15 -7.95 -1.76 -12.82
N GLU A 16 -6.70 -1.50 -13.18
CA GLU A 16 -6.37 -0.66 -14.33
C GLU A 16 -6.81 -1.33 -15.64
N PRO A 17 -7.71 -0.71 -16.40
CA PRO A 17 -8.12 -1.27 -17.68
C PRO A 17 -6.94 -1.35 -18.65
N SER A 18 -6.71 -2.48 -19.30
CA SER A 18 -5.53 -2.67 -20.17
C SER A 18 -5.39 -1.60 -21.27
N GLN A 19 -6.53 -1.07 -21.76
CA GLN A 19 -6.54 -0.01 -22.78
C GLN A 19 -6.03 1.34 -22.27
N MET A 20 -6.05 1.61 -20.94
CA MET A 20 -5.56 2.88 -20.42
C MET A 20 -4.07 3.05 -20.67
N TRP A 21 -3.28 1.98 -20.59
CA TRP A 21 -1.85 2.04 -20.87
C TRP A 21 -1.56 2.54 -22.28
N ALA A 22 -2.27 1.99 -23.29
CA ALA A 22 -2.13 2.45 -24.68
C ALA A 22 -2.60 3.90 -24.89
N LYS A 23 -3.55 4.37 -24.07
CA LYS A 23 -4.08 5.74 -24.15
C LYS A 23 -3.14 6.75 -23.50
N TYR A 24 -2.62 6.45 -22.30
CA TYR A 24 -1.87 7.39 -21.47
C TYR A 24 -0.35 7.31 -21.62
N LEU A 25 0.21 6.20 -22.16
CA LEU A 25 1.62 6.15 -22.48
C LEU A 25 1.97 7.10 -23.63
N ALA A 26 3.07 7.84 -23.48
CA ALA A 26 3.61 8.65 -24.56
C ALA A 26 3.96 7.78 -25.79
N PRO A 27 3.86 8.33 -27.01
CA PRO A 27 3.97 7.54 -28.25
C PRO A 27 5.17 6.59 -28.32
N GLU A 28 6.33 7.03 -27.86
CA GLU A 28 7.58 6.28 -27.85
C GLU A 28 7.57 5.08 -26.89
N PHE A 29 6.70 5.09 -25.88
CA PHE A 29 6.56 4.03 -24.88
C PHE A 29 5.39 3.08 -25.15
N LYS A 30 4.52 3.35 -26.12
CA LYS A 30 3.34 2.52 -26.42
C LYS A 30 3.66 1.07 -26.73
N GLN A 31 4.85 0.79 -27.25
CA GLN A 31 5.33 -0.58 -27.49
C GLN A 31 5.50 -1.42 -26.22
N PHE A 32 5.55 -0.77 -25.04
CA PHE A 32 5.64 -1.42 -23.74
C PHE A 32 4.27 -1.60 -23.07
N ALA A 33 3.17 -1.11 -23.69
CA ALA A 33 1.84 -1.29 -23.13
C ALA A 33 1.57 -2.78 -22.84
N PRO A 34 1.16 -3.14 -21.60
CA PRO A 34 0.87 -4.53 -21.28
C PRO A 34 -0.36 -5.01 -22.05
N SER A 35 -0.30 -6.25 -22.48
CA SER A 35 -1.45 -6.95 -23.07
C SER A 35 -2.48 -7.30 -21.96
N PRO A 36 -3.73 -7.63 -22.33
CA PRO A 36 -4.76 -8.02 -21.37
C PRO A 36 -4.39 -9.23 -20.49
N ASP A 37 -3.49 -10.11 -20.96
CA ASP A 37 -2.94 -11.25 -20.22
C ASP A 37 -1.63 -10.90 -19.48
N MET A 38 -1.43 -9.63 -19.19
CA MET A 38 -0.31 -9.09 -18.41
C MET A 38 1.07 -9.48 -18.95
N ARG A 39 1.29 -9.21 -20.25
CA ARG A 39 2.60 -9.37 -20.89
C ARG A 39 3.08 -8.05 -21.47
N ILE A 40 4.38 -7.82 -21.37
CA ILE A 40 5.08 -6.74 -22.08
C ILE A 40 6.00 -7.41 -23.11
N GLN A 41 5.82 -7.07 -24.40
CA GLN A 41 6.61 -7.65 -25.49
C GLN A 41 6.66 -9.20 -25.44
N GLY A 42 5.53 -9.83 -25.10
CA GLY A 42 5.38 -11.29 -25.02
C GLY A 42 5.89 -11.93 -23.72
N LYS A 43 6.53 -11.18 -22.82
CA LYS A 43 7.01 -11.69 -21.51
C LYS A 43 5.99 -11.41 -20.42
N LYS A 44 5.66 -12.40 -19.58
CA LYS A 44 4.84 -12.19 -18.37
C LYS A 44 5.53 -11.21 -17.43
N ILE A 45 4.75 -10.34 -16.79
CA ILE A 45 5.23 -9.33 -15.83
C ILE A 45 5.08 -9.79 -14.37
N THR A 46 4.70 -11.04 -14.18
CA THR A 46 4.58 -11.66 -12.84
C THR A 46 5.36 -12.96 -12.81
N ASN A 47 5.78 -13.39 -11.63
CA ASN A 47 6.16 -14.77 -11.39
C ASN A 47 4.94 -15.70 -11.63
N GLN A 48 5.18 -17.01 -11.69
CA GLN A 48 4.14 -17.96 -12.07
C GLN A 48 2.94 -17.89 -11.13
N VAL A 49 1.81 -17.43 -11.66
CA VAL A 49 0.50 -17.67 -11.08
C VAL A 49 -0.10 -18.89 -11.77
N SER A 50 -0.54 -19.89 -11.02
CA SER A 50 -1.16 -21.06 -11.63
C SER A 50 -2.55 -20.68 -12.18
N GLU A 51 -2.94 -21.28 -13.30
CA GLU A 51 -4.29 -21.11 -13.87
C GLU A 51 -5.40 -21.41 -12.87
N GLN A 52 -5.15 -22.35 -11.96
CA GLN A 52 -6.09 -22.69 -10.90
C GLN A 52 -6.28 -21.52 -9.92
N VAL A 53 -5.22 -20.83 -9.51
CA VAL A 53 -5.30 -19.67 -8.62
C VAL A 53 -6.04 -18.53 -9.32
N GLU A 54 -5.75 -18.25 -10.58
CA GLU A 54 -6.48 -17.23 -11.35
C GLU A 54 -7.98 -17.56 -11.46
N LYS A 55 -8.30 -18.81 -11.76
CA LYS A 55 -9.70 -19.27 -11.89
C LYS A 55 -10.48 -19.18 -10.59
N GLU A 56 -9.90 -19.63 -9.47
CA GLU A 56 -10.56 -19.58 -8.16
C GLU A 56 -10.64 -18.14 -7.65
N GLY A 57 -9.63 -17.30 -7.88
CA GLY A 57 -9.68 -15.88 -7.55
C GLY A 57 -10.78 -15.11 -8.29
N ASN A 58 -10.90 -15.33 -9.60
CA ASN A 58 -11.98 -14.74 -10.40
C ASN A 58 -13.36 -15.19 -9.89
N LYS A 59 -13.51 -16.44 -9.50
CA LYS A 59 -14.76 -16.97 -8.94
C LYS A 59 -15.09 -16.34 -7.58
N GLN A 60 -14.10 -16.15 -6.73
CA GLN A 60 -14.27 -15.47 -5.43
C GLN A 60 -14.67 -14.01 -5.63
N MET A 61 -13.97 -13.25 -6.46
CA MET A 61 -14.32 -11.85 -6.77
C MET A 61 -15.72 -11.72 -7.38
N MET A 62 -16.09 -12.62 -8.30
CA MET A 62 -17.44 -12.64 -8.88
C MET A 62 -18.51 -12.93 -7.83
N ALA A 63 -18.23 -13.82 -6.87
CA ALA A 63 -19.19 -14.16 -5.81
C ALA A 63 -19.31 -13.03 -4.78
N ALA A 64 -18.21 -12.37 -4.44
CA ALA A 64 -18.18 -11.28 -3.47
C ALA A 64 -18.83 -10.00 -4.02
N HIS A 65 -18.52 -9.62 -5.25
CA HIS A 65 -18.93 -8.36 -5.87
C HIS A 65 -19.43 -8.57 -7.31
N PRO A 66 -20.59 -9.25 -7.52
CA PRO A 66 -21.06 -9.59 -8.87
C PRO A 66 -21.26 -8.35 -9.75
N ASN A 67 -21.82 -7.26 -9.22
CA ASN A 67 -22.01 -6.02 -9.97
C ASN A 67 -20.68 -5.47 -10.48
N SER A 68 -19.70 -5.30 -9.59
CA SER A 68 -18.38 -4.79 -9.96
C SER A 68 -17.64 -5.73 -10.91
N TYR A 69 -17.74 -7.03 -10.71
CA TYR A 69 -17.10 -8.03 -11.57
C TYR A 69 -17.62 -7.96 -13.01
N PHE A 70 -18.94 -7.91 -13.22
CA PHE A 70 -19.52 -7.81 -14.57
C PHE A 70 -19.31 -6.45 -15.23
N ASN A 71 -19.15 -5.39 -14.45
CA ASN A 71 -18.77 -4.06 -14.92
C ASN A 71 -17.24 -3.84 -14.95
N ARG A 72 -16.44 -4.93 -14.81
CA ARG A 72 -14.97 -4.90 -14.87
C ARG A 72 -14.35 -3.93 -13.85
N PHE A 73 -14.98 -3.80 -12.69
CA PHE A 73 -14.55 -2.94 -11.60
C PHE A 73 -14.35 -1.48 -12.04
N ASP A 74 -15.25 -0.99 -12.92
CA ASP A 74 -15.25 0.42 -13.32
C ASP A 74 -15.55 1.34 -12.14
N VAL A 75 -15.34 2.63 -12.33
CA VAL A 75 -15.48 3.63 -11.25
C VAL A 75 -16.89 3.71 -10.69
N GLU A 76 -17.93 3.55 -11.54
CA GLU A 76 -19.32 3.59 -11.09
C GLU A 76 -19.62 2.42 -10.15
N SER A 77 -19.23 1.21 -10.54
CA SER A 77 -19.37 0.01 -9.70
C SER A 77 -18.52 0.07 -8.44
N HIS A 78 -17.35 0.72 -8.48
CA HIS A 78 -16.52 0.96 -7.31
C HIS A 78 -17.22 1.87 -6.28
N VAL A 79 -17.77 3.00 -6.72
CA VAL A 79 -18.54 3.90 -5.84
C VAL A 79 -19.80 3.21 -5.30
N GLN A 80 -20.46 2.38 -6.11
CA GLN A 80 -21.59 1.59 -5.66
C GLN A 80 -21.18 0.60 -4.56
N ALA A 81 -20.06 -0.12 -4.72
CA ALA A 81 -19.52 -1.01 -3.69
C ALA A 81 -19.16 -0.28 -2.40
N MET A 82 -18.56 0.93 -2.48
CA MET A 82 -18.34 1.77 -1.31
C MET A 82 -19.65 2.10 -0.57
N VAL A 83 -20.73 2.39 -1.30
CA VAL A 83 -22.05 2.63 -0.69
C VAL A 83 -22.59 1.39 0.01
N GLU A 84 -22.47 0.23 -0.64
CA GLU A 84 -22.92 -1.07 -0.10
C GLU A 84 -22.15 -1.47 1.16
N MET A 85 -20.82 -1.25 1.18
CA MET A 85 -19.97 -1.47 2.35
C MET A 85 -20.11 -0.40 3.43
N GLY A 86 -20.67 0.78 3.11
CA GLY A 86 -20.77 1.90 4.03
C GLY A 86 -19.51 2.74 4.15
N VAL A 87 -18.58 2.65 3.19
CA VAL A 87 -17.35 3.43 3.12
C VAL A 87 -17.66 4.86 2.64
N ASP A 88 -17.20 5.87 3.36
CA ASP A 88 -17.39 7.27 3.03
C ASP A 88 -16.29 7.82 2.12
N ILE A 89 -15.03 7.42 2.35
CA ILE A 89 -13.84 7.83 1.59
C ILE A 89 -12.97 6.61 1.36
N ALA A 90 -12.45 6.42 0.14
CA ALA A 90 -11.48 5.39 -0.20
C ALA A 90 -10.20 6.01 -0.76
N PHE A 91 -9.05 5.56 -0.27
CA PHE A 91 -7.74 5.83 -0.85
C PHE A 91 -7.40 4.70 -1.82
N VAL A 92 -7.19 5.05 -3.10
CA VAL A 92 -7.19 4.10 -4.20
C VAL A 92 -5.76 3.82 -4.65
N TYR A 93 -5.33 2.58 -4.44
CA TYR A 93 -4.04 2.03 -4.83
C TYR A 93 -4.14 1.28 -6.17
N PRO A 94 -3.03 1.06 -6.88
CA PRO A 94 -3.02 0.22 -8.08
C PRO A 94 -3.12 -1.27 -7.75
N THR A 95 -3.57 -2.08 -8.70
CA THR A 95 -3.45 -3.54 -8.66
C THR A 95 -2.40 -4.03 -9.65
N PHE A 96 -2.65 -3.89 -10.95
CA PHE A 96 -1.74 -4.36 -11.98
C PHE A 96 -0.45 -3.53 -12.06
N GLY A 97 -0.54 -2.24 -11.72
CA GLY A 97 0.61 -1.36 -11.59
C GLY A 97 1.65 -1.88 -10.61
N LEU A 98 1.22 -2.48 -9.49
CA LEU A 98 2.14 -3.08 -8.51
C LEU A 98 3.10 -4.10 -9.17
N TRP A 99 2.62 -4.88 -10.15
CA TRP A 99 3.46 -5.81 -10.90
C TRP A 99 4.34 -5.10 -11.94
N LEU A 100 3.87 -4.01 -12.55
CA LEU A 100 4.68 -3.25 -13.51
C LEU A 100 5.92 -2.66 -12.85
N TRP A 101 5.77 -1.97 -11.71
CA TRP A 101 6.90 -1.40 -10.98
C TRP A 101 7.74 -2.46 -10.24
N SER A 102 7.28 -3.72 -10.20
CA SER A 102 8.07 -4.83 -9.68
C SER A 102 9.07 -5.43 -10.67
N ILE A 103 9.14 -4.96 -11.90
CA ILE A 103 10.11 -5.43 -12.88
C ILE A 103 11.46 -4.76 -12.63
N ASP A 104 12.31 -5.39 -11.81
CA ASP A 104 13.60 -4.80 -11.41
C ASP A 104 14.49 -4.40 -12.61
N SER A 105 14.48 -5.21 -13.68
CA SER A 105 15.25 -4.95 -14.90
C SER A 105 14.67 -3.83 -15.79
N MET A 106 13.51 -3.26 -15.47
CA MET A 106 12.88 -2.22 -16.29
C MET A 106 13.81 -0.99 -16.40
N ALA A 107 13.86 -0.42 -17.61
CA ALA A 107 14.57 0.85 -17.82
C ALA A 107 13.87 1.98 -17.05
N PRO A 108 14.61 2.86 -16.37
CA PRO A 108 14.06 3.94 -15.56
C PRO A 108 13.05 4.82 -16.30
N GLU A 109 13.30 5.08 -17.59
CA GLU A 109 12.43 5.91 -18.44
C GLU A 109 11.10 5.21 -18.73
N VAL A 110 11.10 3.89 -18.90
CA VAL A 110 9.89 3.08 -19.11
C VAL A 110 9.08 3.03 -17.83
N ALA A 111 9.73 2.81 -16.68
CA ALA A 111 9.06 2.86 -15.39
C ALA A 111 8.42 4.24 -15.12
N GLY A 112 9.11 5.32 -15.45
CA GLY A 112 8.59 6.69 -15.36
C GLY A 112 7.41 6.94 -16.30
N ALA A 113 7.43 6.38 -17.51
CA ALA A 113 6.30 6.47 -18.43
C ALA A 113 5.05 5.76 -17.87
N PHE A 114 5.20 4.59 -17.27
CA PHE A 114 4.10 3.90 -16.57
C PHE A 114 3.59 4.71 -15.38
N THR A 115 4.49 5.28 -14.58
CA THR A 115 4.15 6.14 -13.43
C THR A 115 3.29 7.33 -13.88
N SER A 116 3.72 8.05 -14.90
CA SER A 116 2.97 9.17 -15.43
C SER A 116 1.63 8.75 -16.04
N ALA A 117 1.59 7.64 -16.77
CA ALA A 117 0.36 7.12 -17.37
C ALA A 117 -0.69 6.74 -16.31
N TYR A 118 -0.29 6.02 -15.26
CA TYR A 118 -1.16 5.65 -14.16
C TYR A 118 -1.68 6.88 -13.42
N ASN A 119 -0.80 7.79 -12.99
CA ASN A 119 -1.17 8.94 -12.20
C ASN A 119 -2.15 9.85 -12.97
N ASN A 120 -1.90 10.09 -14.26
CA ASN A 120 -2.79 10.88 -15.09
C ASN A 120 -4.15 10.21 -15.29
N TRP A 121 -4.17 8.92 -15.61
CA TRP A 121 -5.42 8.18 -15.77
C TRP A 121 -6.25 8.15 -14.48
N LEU A 122 -5.61 7.85 -13.35
CA LEU A 122 -6.30 7.78 -12.06
C LEU A 122 -6.90 9.15 -11.70
N TYR A 123 -6.19 10.24 -12.00
CA TYR A 123 -6.66 11.60 -11.77
C TYR A 123 -7.80 11.98 -12.72
N GLU A 124 -7.61 11.78 -14.03
CA GLU A 124 -8.51 12.29 -15.05
C GLU A 124 -9.81 11.47 -15.20
N GLU A 125 -9.74 10.15 -15.03
CA GLU A 125 -10.87 9.28 -15.31
C GLU A 125 -11.48 8.62 -14.08
N PHE A 126 -10.67 8.20 -13.11
CA PHE A 126 -11.18 7.44 -11.97
C PHE A 126 -11.58 8.36 -10.80
N CYS A 127 -10.63 9.09 -10.24
CA CYS A 127 -10.90 9.93 -9.07
C CYS A 127 -11.76 11.16 -9.39
N SER A 128 -11.75 11.62 -10.65
CA SER A 128 -12.61 12.72 -11.11
C SER A 128 -14.10 12.41 -11.09
N TYR A 129 -14.49 11.12 -11.06
CA TYR A 129 -15.89 10.70 -11.00
C TYR A 129 -16.57 11.16 -9.70
N ASP A 130 -15.94 10.96 -8.56
CA ASP A 130 -16.37 11.50 -7.27
C ASP A 130 -15.14 11.89 -6.41
N PRO A 131 -14.59 13.10 -6.61
CA PRO A 131 -13.40 13.55 -5.88
C PRO A 131 -13.62 13.71 -4.37
N SER A 132 -14.87 13.75 -3.93
CA SER A 132 -15.20 13.82 -2.51
C SER A 132 -14.94 12.49 -1.81
N ARG A 133 -15.17 11.37 -2.48
CA ARG A 133 -15.05 10.00 -1.97
C ARG A 133 -13.77 9.30 -2.40
N LEU A 134 -13.36 9.44 -3.67
CA LEU A 134 -12.20 8.75 -4.24
C LEU A 134 -10.95 9.62 -4.11
N LYS A 135 -9.96 9.13 -3.39
CA LYS A 135 -8.68 9.80 -3.18
C LYS A 135 -7.56 8.98 -3.84
N GLY A 136 -6.91 9.57 -4.83
CA GLY A 136 -5.81 8.88 -5.51
C GLY A 136 -4.57 8.77 -4.63
N VAL A 137 -3.92 7.61 -4.71
CA VAL A 137 -2.59 7.36 -4.19
C VAL A 137 -1.62 7.31 -5.36
N GLY A 138 -0.69 8.25 -5.41
CA GLY A 138 0.21 8.40 -6.55
C GLY A 138 1.28 7.33 -6.60
N ALA A 139 1.60 6.85 -7.80
CA ALA A 139 2.76 6.01 -8.03
C ALA A 139 4.04 6.85 -8.08
N ILE A 140 5.15 6.31 -7.58
CA ILE A 140 6.48 6.92 -7.61
C ILE A 140 7.47 5.93 -8.25
N ASN A 141 8.32 6.43 -9.14
CA ASN A 141 9.30 5.63 -9.87
C ASN A 141 10.59 5.40 -9.06
N LEU A 142 10.65 4.31 -8.30
CA LEU A 142 11.86 3.90 -7.56
C LEU A 142 13.07 3.54 -8.44
N HIS A 143 12.87 3.30 -9.75
CA HIS A 143 13.97 3.01 -10.67
C HIS A 143 14.82 4.24 -11.01
N ALA A 144 14.27 5.47 -10.82
CA ALA A 144 14.91 6.75 -11.14
C ALA A 144 14.81 7.72 -9.94
N PRO A 145 15.61 7.55 -8.87
CA PRO A 145 15.56 8.40 -7.67
C PRO A 145 15.59 9.89 -7.96
N GLU A 146 16.38 10.30 -8.95
CA GLU A 146 16.55 11.70 -9.38
C GLU A 146 15.29 12.33 -9.99
N LYS A 147 14.25 11.52 -10.30
CA LYS A 147 12.97 11.99 -10.84
C LYS A 147 11.84 12.02 -9.80
N MET A 148 12.02 11.35 -8.67
CA MET A 148 10.95 11.13 -7.68
C MET A 148 10.39 12.45 -7.12
N VAL A 149 11.23 13.45 -6.86
CA VAL A 149 10.77 14.76 -6.35
C VAL A 149 9.89 15.48 -7.37
N ALA A 150 10.26 15.46 -8.65
CA ALA A 150 9.46 16.07 -9.71
C ALA A 150 8.11 15.36 -9.92
N GLU A 151 8.09 14.03 -9.77
CA GLU A 151 6.85 13.24 -9.79
C GLU A 151 5.97 13.57 -8.58
N LEU A 152 6.56 13.70 -7.39
CA LEU A 152 5.85 14.05 -6.17
C LEU A 152 5.17 15.43 -6.26
N HIS A 153 5.84 16.42 -6.85
CA HIS A 153 5.21 17.73 -7.08
C HIS A 153 4.00 17.65 -8.01
N LYS A 154 4.04 16.85 -9.07
CA LYS A 154 2.88 16.64 -9.95
C LYS A 154 1.71 15.99 -9.20
N ILE A 155 2.00 15.03 -8.33
CA ILE A 155 0.99 14.39 -7.47
C ILE A 155 0.37 15.41 -6.51
N ALA A 156 1.20 16.28 -5.92
CA ALA A 156 0.72 17.39 -5.08
C ALA A 156 -0.15 18.38 -5.86
N ASP A 157 0.16 18.66 -7.13
CA ASP A 157 -0.63 19.52 -8.02
C ASP A 157 -2.02 18.92 -8.33
N PHE A 158 -2.18 17.60 -8.31
CA PHE A 158 -3.48 16.92 -8.34
C PHE A 158 -4.30 17.12 -7.05
N GLY A 159 -3.71 17.68 -6.01
CA GLY A 159 -4.31 17.81 -4.68
C GLY A 159 -4.26 16.51 -3.87
N TRP A 160 -3.55 15.50 -4.33
CA TRP A 160 -3.42 14.23 -3.61
C TRP A 160 -2.50 14.34 -2.41
N LYS A 161 -2.77 13.51 -1.40
CA LYS A 161 -2.11 13.54 -0.10
C LYS A 161 -1.30 12.27 0.20
N ALA A 162 -1.22 11.36 -0.75
CA ALA A 162 -0.53 10.10 -0.56
C ALA A 162 0.17 9.60 -1.82
N VAL A 163 1.24 8.86 -1.60
CA VAL A 163 1.95 8.06 -2.59
C VAL A 163 2.16 6.65 -2.05
N PHE A 164 2.38 5.68 -2.92
CA PHE A 164 2.78 4.35 -2.49
C PHE A 164 4.20 4.02 -2.96
N LEU A 165 4.87 3.17 -2.19
CA LEU A 165 6.17 2.59 -2.51
C LEU A 165 6.14 1.08 -2.29
N ARG A 166 6.98 0.37 -3.03
CA ARG A 166 7.24 -1.05 -2.80
C ARG A 166 8.17 -1.22 -1.59
N PRO A 167 7.94 -2.22 -0.72
CA PRO A 167 8.86 -2.54 0.39
C PRO A 167 10.19 -3.14 -0.07
N ASN A 168 10.17 -3.86 -1.20
CA ASN A 168 11.29 -4.62 -1.74
C ASN A 168 12.42 -3.70 -2.26
N PRO A 169 13.66 -4.16 -2.26
CA PRO A 169 14.74 -3.47 -2.95
C PRO A 169 14.46 -3.30 -4.45
N VAL A 170 14.63 -2.10 -4.98
CA VAL A 170 14.53 -1.81 -6.42
C VAL A 170 15.91 -1.45 -6.93
N LYS A 171 16.41 -2.19 -7.94
CA LYS A 171 17.79 -2.06 -8.45
C LYS A 171 18.83 -2.13 -7.34
N GLY A 172 18.61 -3.02 -6.39
CA GLY A 172 19.49 -3.24 -5.24
C GLY A 172 19.44 -2.15 -4.17
N ARG A 173 18.57 -1.14 -4.30
CA ARG A 173 18.42 -0.06 -3.33
C ARG A 173 17.30 -0.38 -2.33
N LEU A 174 17.64 -0.35 -1.03
CA LEU A 174 16.65 -0.34 0.06
C LEU A 174 15.97 1.02 0.15
N LEU A 175 14.86 1.11 0.87
CA LEU A 175 14.16 2.38 1.12
C LEU A 175 15.02 3.41 1.88
N SER A 176 16.08 2.96 2.56
CA SER A 176 17.06 3.81 3.24
C SER A 176 18.21 4.30 2.35
N ASP A 177 18.24 3.93 1.07
CA ASP A 177 19.31 4.37 0.17
C ASP A 177 19.36 5.91 0.07
N SER A 178 20.57 6.46 0.16
CA SER A 178 20.77 7.91 0.16
C SER A 178 20.26 8.61 -1.11
N ALA A 179 20.11 7.87 -2.20
CA ALA A 179 19.52 8.40 -3.44
C ALA A 179 18.05 8.82 -3.26
N TYR A 180 17.36 8.28 -2.25
CA TYR A 180 15.97 8.63 -1.94
C TYR A 180 15.84 9.79 -0.93
N GLU A 181 16.92 10.29 -0.35
CA GLU A 181 16.87 11.34 0.67
C GLU A 181 16.13 12.61 0.22
N PRO A 182 16.33 13.13 -1.01
CA PRO A 182 15.57 14.30 -1.49
C PRO A 182 14.06 14.04 -1.54
N PHE A 183 13.64 12.80 -1.83
CA PHE A 183 12.24 12.43 -1.86
C PHE A 183 11.62 12.41 -0.46
N TRP A 184 12.32 11.87 0.55
CA TRP A 184 11.84 11.87 1.94
C TRP A 184 11.66 13.31 2.43
N THR A 185 12.61 14.18 2.17
CA THR A 185 12.53 15.62 2.48
C THR A 185 11.29 16.25 1.84
N ALA A 186 11.08 16.02 0.54
CA ALA A 186 9.95 16.59 -0.17
C ALA A 186 8.60 16.05 0.32
N CYS A 187 8.50 14.75 0.68
CA CYS A 187 7.30 14.18 1.28
C CYS A 187 6.95 14.86 2.62
N GLU A 188 7.95 15.08 3.46
CA GLU A 188 7.77 15.77 4.74
C GLU A 188 7.31 17.22 4.56
N GLU A 189 7.98 17.98 3.68
CA GLU A 189 7.68 19.39 3.38
C GLU A 189 6.26 19.57 2.79
N LEU A 190 5.85 18.69 1.88
CA LEU A 190 4.54 18.72 1.23
C LEU A 190 3.43 18.08 2.09
N GLY A 191 3.81 17.43 3.18
CA GLY A 191 2.88 16.68 4.04
C GLY A 191 2.20 15.53 3.32
N ILE A 192 2.90 14.86 2.39
CA ILE A 192 2.40 13.69 1.65
C ILE A 192 2.71 12.41 2.44
N ALA A 193 1.69 11.60 2.68
CA ALA A 193 1.79 10.31 3.35
C ALA A 193 2.31 9.23 2.40
N ILE A 194 2.93 8.20 2.96
CA ILE A 194 3.54 7.12 2.19
C ILE A 194 2.93 5.79 2.62
N GLY A 195 2.22 5.12 1.70
CA GLY A 195 1.80 3.73 1.87
C GLY A 195 2.89 2.78 1.36
N ILE A 196 3.35 1.88 2.19
CA ILE A 196 4.22 0.79 1.78
C ILE A 196 3.34 -0.40 1.43
N HIS A 197 3.40 -0.84 0.18
CA HIS A 197 2.49 -1.85 -0.35
C HIS A 197 3.23 -2.93 -1.14
N GLU A 198 3.06 -4.20 -0.74
CA GLU A 198 3.61 -5.38 -1.42
C GLU A 198 2.63 -5.87 -2.50
N SER A 199 3.04 -6.84 -3.27
CA SER A 199 2.21 -7.60 -4.21
C SER A 199 2.82 -8.98 -4.42
N THR A 200 2.03 -10.01 -4.21
CA THR A 200 2.45 -11.40 -4.47
C THR A 200 2.82 -11.59 -5.94
N HIS A 201 3.73 -12.52 -6.20
CA HIS A 201 4.26 -12.81 -7.55
C HIS A 201 5.08 -11.67 -8.20
N SER A 202 5.60 -10.76 -7.38
CA SER A 202 6.54 -9.72 -7.77
C SER A 202 7.80 -10.30 -8.46
N LEU A 203 8.36 -9.54 -9.41
CA LEU A 203 9.66 -9.84 -10.03
C LEU A 203 10.83 -9.14 -9.31
N LEU A 204 10.56 -8.38 -8.25
CA LEU A 204 11.59 -7.88 -7.34
C LEU A 204 12.10 -9.01 -6.44
N PRO A 205 13.30 -8.85 -5.85
CA PRO A 205 13.72 -9.71 -4.73
C PRO A 205 12.65 -9.70 -3.65
N THR A 206 12.07 -10.86 -3.38
CA THR A 206 10.93 -10.99 -2.46
C THR A 206 11.15 -12.16 -1.52
N THR A 207 10.93 -11.95 -0.24
CA THR A 207 11.11 -12.95 0.81
C THR A 207 10.29 -14.19 0.55
N GLY A 208 10.93 -15.35 0.57
CA GLY A 208 10.32 -16.65 0.33
C GLY A 208 10.19 -17.05 -1.14
N ALA A 209 10.35 -16.13 -2.10
CA ALA A 209 10.24 -16.44 -3.53
C ALA A 209 11.37 -17.36 -4.03
N ASP A 210 12.51 -17.38 -3.36
CA ASP A 210 13.63 -18.27 -3.59
C ASP A 210 13.40 -19.71 -3.07
N ARG A 211 12.41 -19.91 -2.20
CA ARG A 211 12.17 -21.16 -1.46
C ARG A 211 10.85 -21.83 -1.81
N PHE A 212 9.81 -21.06 -2.11
CA PHE A 212 8.45 -21.55 -2.27
C PHE A 212 7.89 -21.28 -3.66
N GLN A 213 7.00 -22.17 -4.13
CA GLN A 213 6.41 -22.11 -5.47
C GLN A 213 4.89 -21.92 -5.46
N THR A 214 4.24 -22.07 -4.31
CA THR A 214 2.78 -21.91 -4.20
C THR A 214 2.41 -20.49 -3.77
N ARG A 215 1.28 -19.95 -4.27
CA ARG A 215 0.74 -18.68 -3.78
C ARG A 215 0.57 -18.71 -2.25
N PHE A 216 0.07 -19.82 -1.71
CA PHE A 216 -0.08 -19.99 -0.26
C PHE A 216 1.20 -19.62 0.51
N ALA A 217 2.34 -20.19 0.11
CA ALA A 217 3.59 -19.96 0.83
C ALA A 217 4.23 -18.59 0.48
N THR A 218 4.20 -18.19 -0.81
CA THR A 218 4.79 -16.91 -1.23
C THR A 218 4.01 -15.73 -0.67
N HIS A 219 2.67 -15.79 -0.65
CA HIS A 219 1.83 -14.75 -0.07
C HIS A 219 2.01 -14.64 1.45
N ALA A 220 2.02 -15.77 2.17
CA ALA A 220 2.26 -15.80 3.61
C ALA A 220 3.62 -15.20 4.04
N CYS A 221 4.63 -15.23 3.15
CA CYS A 221 5.94 -14.65 3.43
C CYS A 221 6.05 -13.21 2.92
N SER A 222 5.64 -12.95 1.67
CA SER A 222 5.95 -11.69 0.99
C SER A 222 5.37 -10.47 1.72
N HIS A 223 4.08 -10.48 2.04
CA HIS A 223 3.43 -9.31 2.63
C HIS A 223 4.03 -8.96 4.00
N PRO A 224 3.94 -9.80 5.04
CA PRO A 224 4.43 -9.40 6.36
C PRO A 224 5.95 -9.25 6.43
N MET A 225 6.73 -10.14 5.78
CA MET A 225 8.19 -10.11 5.94
C MET A 225 8.84 -8.96 5.17
N GLU A 226 8.33 -8.59 3.98
CA GLU A 226 8.81 -7.40 3.28
C GLU A 226 8.46 -6.12 4.03
N GLN A 227 7.28 -6.04 4.66
CA GLN A 227 6.91 -4.91 5.52
C GLN A 227 7.81 -4.81 6.75
N MET A 228 8.15 -5.94 7.39
CA MET A 228 9.12 -6.00 8.50
C MET A 228 10.49 -5.46 8.08
N MET A 229 10.98 -5.86 6.90
CA MET A 229 12.27 -5.39 6.38
C MET A 229 12.22 -3.93 5.95
N ALA A 230 11.12 -3.45 5.37
CA ALA A 230 10.94 -2.05 5.03
C ALA A 230 10.97 -1.15 6.27
N LEU A 231 10.26 -1.53 7.34
CA LEU A 231 10.30 -0.81 8.62
C LEU A 231 11.71 -0.78 9.20
N LEU A 232 12.42 -1.91 9.19
CA LEU A 232 13.81 -1.98 9.65
C LEU A 232 14.71 -1.07 8.82
N ALA A 233 14.61 -1.10 7.49
CA ALA A 233 15.42 -0.25 6.61
C ALA A 233 15.21 1.24 6.90
N LEU A 234 13.95 1.69 7.07
CA LEU A 234 13.64 3.07 7.39
C LEU A 234 14.18 3.52 8.76
N ILE A 235 14.21 2.62 9.76
CA ILE A 235 14.75 2.90 11.09
C ILE A 235 16.28 2.86 11.05
N GLU A 236 16.88 1.75 10.64
CA GLU A 236 18.32 1.52 10.66
C GLU A 236 19.07 2.54 9.78
N GLY A 237 18.55 2.82 8.58
CA GLY A 237 19.11 3.84 7.70
C GLY A 237 18.83 5.28 8.15
N GLY A 238 18.13 5.50 9.27
CA GLY A 238 17.90 6.82 9.89
C GLY A 238 16.89 7.70 9.16
N VAL A 239 16.11 7.18 8.22
CA VAL A 239 15.08 7.96 7.51
C VAL A 239 14.08 8.53 8.50
N LEU A 240 13.56 7.70 9.41
CA LEU A 240 12.58 8.15 10.41
C LEU A 240 13.17 9.11 11.43
N GLU A 241 14.48 9.09 11.69
CA GLU A 241 15.16 10.05 12.57
C GLU A 241 15.29 11.40 11.90
N ARG A 242 15.72 11.43 10.63
CA ARG A 242 15.95 12.70 9.90
C ARG A 242 14.65 13.38 9.49
N HIS A 243 13.58 12.62 9.31
CA HIS A 243 12.27 13.12 8.85
C HIS A 243 11.16 12.82 9.89
N PRO A 244 11.14 13.51 11.03
CA PRO A 244 10.24 13.19 12.15
C PRO A 244 8.75 13.48 11.88
N LEU A 245 8.43 14.26 10.85
CA LEU A 245 7.04 14.56 10.45
C LEU A 245 6.56 13.68 9.30
N LEU A 246 7.42 12.82 8.75
CA LEU A 246 7.05 11.84 7.74
C LEU A 246 6.01 10.86 8.28
N ARG A 247 5.00 10.52 7.48
CA ARG A 247 3.96 9.56 7.84
C ARG A 247 4.04 8.37 6.91
N VAL A 248 4.27 7.18 7.48
CA VAL A 248 4.44 5.93 6.73
C VAL A 248 3.44 4.90 7.23
N ALA A 249 2.71 4.24 6.34
CA ALA A 249 1.83 3.12 6.66
C ALA A 249 2.29 1.83 6.01
N PHE A 250 2.16 0.72 6.73
CA PHE A 250 2.41 -0.64 6.27
C PHE A 250 1.06 -1.31 6.01
N LEU A 251 0.80 -1.66 4.75
CA LEU A 251 -0.52 -2.04 4.26
C LEU A 251 -0.57 -3.52 3.87
N GLU A 252 -1.77 -4.10 3.82
CA GLU A 252 -2.06 -5.47 3.37
C GLU A 252 -1.13 -6.54 3.97
N SER A 253 -0.85 -6.46 5.27
CA SER A 253 0.06 -7.42 5.92
C SER A 253 -0.42 -7.90 7.29
N GLY A 254 -1.59 -7.43 7.73
CA GLY A 254 -2.05 -7.55 9.10
C GLY A 254 -1.14 -6.83 10.09
N CYS A 255 -1.52 -6.79 11.35
CA CYS A 255 -0.73 -6.16 12.41
C CYS A 255 -0.15 -7.15 13.45
N GLY A 256 -0.46 -8.44 13.32
CA GLY A 256 -0.06 -9.48 14.28
C GLY A 256 1.44 -9.69 14.43
N TRP A 257 2.21 -9.36 13.41
CA TRP A 257 3.68 -9.43 13.45
C TRP A 257 4.34 -8.27 14.20
N LEU A 258 3.66 -7.14 14.32
CA LEU A 258 4.24 -5.88 14.78
C LEU A 258 4.72 -5.93 16.25
N PRO A 259 3.98 -6.47 17.24
CA PRO A 259 4.46 -6.54 18.61
C PRO A 259 5.77 -7.32 18.76
N TYR A 260 5.88 -8.47 18.09
CA TYR A 260 7.11 -9.25 18.08
C TYR A 260 8.26 -8.47 17.44
N TRP A 261 8.00 -7.82 16.29
CA TRP A 261 9.04 -7.12 15.55
C TRP A 261 9.56 -5.90 16.31
N LEU A 262 8.69 -5.08 16.88
CA LEU A 262 9.09 -3.93 17.69
C LEU A 262 9.88 -4.35 18.93
N TRP A 263 9.42 -5.39 19.64
CA TRP A 263 10.17 -5.96 20.75
C TRP A 263 11.56 -6.44 20.30
N ARG A 264 11.62 -7.17 19.19
CA ARG A 264 12.88 -7.70 18.65
C ARG A 264 13.86 -6.59 18.29
N LEU A 265 13.39 -5.56 17.60
CA LEU A 265 14.22 -4.42 17.23
C LEU A 265 14.70 -3.61 18.44
N ASP A 266 13.85 -3.43 19.44
CA ASP A 266 14.23 -2.77 20.70
C ASP A 266 15.32 -3.54 21.46
N GLU A 267 15.26 -4.87 21.48
CA GLU A 267 16.30 -5.70 22.09
C GLU A 267 17.62 -5.62 21.30
N GLU A 268 17.59 -5.67 19.98
CA GLU A 268 18.80 -5.46 19.16
C GLU A 268 19.40 -4.07 19.39
N TYR A 269 18.57 -3.03 19.45
CA TYR A 269 19.02 -1.66 19.75
C TYR A 269 19.68 -1.57 21.13
N ARG A 270 19.11 -2.19 22.18
CA ARG A 270 19.72 -2.19 23.52
C ARG A 270 21.08 -2.86 23.55
N ASN A 271 21.24 -3.92 22.77
CA ASN A 271 22.48 -4.71 22.73
C ASN A 271 23.54 -4.15 21.77
N LEU A 272 23.13 -3.53 20.66
CA LEU A 272 23.99 -3.15 19.52
C LEU A 272 23.87 -1.67 19.12
N HIS A 273 23.29 -0.79 19.99
CA HIS A 273 23.05 0.62 19.66
C HIS A 273 24.30 1.35 19.14
N TRP A 274 25.48 0.94 19.61
CA TRP A 274 26.75 1.54 19.19
C TRP A 274 27.02 1.36 17.68
N GLU A 275 26.48 0.32 17.07
CA GLU A 275 26.62 0.06 15.62
C GLU A 275 25.77 1.03 14.79
N VAL A 276 24.57 1.37 15.27
CA VAL A 276 23.58 2.19 14.56
C VAL A 276 23.42 3.59 15.16
N SER A 277 24.21 3.94 16.17
CA SER A 277 24.07 5.20 16.94
C SER A 277 24.21 6.47 16.12
N HIS A 278 24.77 6.41 14.91
CA HIS A 278 24.86 7.53 13.99
C HIS A 278 23.49 7.86 13.35
N ASN A 279 22.63 6.87 13.14
CA ASN A 279 21.32 6.97 12.49
C ASN A 279 20.13 6.84 13.46
N VAL A 280 20.26 6.04 14.51
CA VAL A 280 19.15 5.68 15.40
C VAL A 280 19.41 6.28 16.79
N LYS A 281 18.48 7.13 17.27
CA LYS A 281 18.65 7.91 18.52
C LYS A 281 17.67 7.53 19.62
N MET A 282 16.64 6.74 19.32
CA MET A 282 15.64 6.27 20.27
C MET A 282 15.27 4.82 19.96
N LEU A 283 14.45 4.19 20.79
CA LEU A 283 13.99 2.83 20.56
C LEU A 283 13.24 2.71 19.21
N PRO A 284 13.46 1.64 18.46
CA PRO A 284 12.70 1.33 17.25
C PRO A 284 11.17 1.44 17.40
N SER A 285 10.64 0.97 18.53
CA SER A 285 9.21 1.08 18.85
C SER A 285 8.73 2.52 19.01
N ASP A 286 9.58 3.45 19.43
CA ASP A 286 9.23 4.87 19.58
C ASP A 286 9.15 5.56 18.22
N TYR A 287 9.99 5.20 17.23
CA TYR A 287 9.83 5.66 15.84
C TYR A 287 8.50 5.22 15.27
N PHE A 288 8.14 3.95 15.47
CA PHE A 288 6.86 3.45 14.99
C PHE A 288 5.69 4.25 15.60
N ARG A 289 5.65 4.39 16.92
CA ARG A 289 4.57 5.13 17.59
C ARG A 289 4.50 6.60 17.18
N ARG A 290 5.63 7.22 16.87
CA ARG A 290 5.70 8.64 16.49
C ARG A 290 5.04 8.90 15.13
N GLN A 291 5.32 8.08 14.11
CA GLN A 291 5.05 8.46 12.72
C GLN A 291 4.67 7.32 11.78
N CYS A 292 4.61 6.09 12.25
CA CYS A 292 4.20 4.94 11.44
C CYS A 292 2.77 4.51 11.74
N PHE A 293 2.15 3.86 10.76
CA PHE A 293 0.81 3.28 10.85
C PHE A 293 0.84 1.86 10.27
N ILE A 294 -0.16 1.06 10.64
CA ILE A 294 -0.31 -0.29 10.10
C ILE A 294 -1.79 -0.61 9.88
N ALA A 295 -2.08 -1.25 8.74
CA ALA A 295 -3.41 -1.76 8.46
C ALA A 295 -3.72 -2.97 9.33
N VAL A 296 -4.95 -3.02 9.85
CA VAL A 296 -5.44 -4.12 10.68
C VAL A 296 -6.47 -4.95 9.93
N GLU A 297 -6.43 -6.25 10.18
CA GLU A 297 -7.47 -7.17 9.76
C GLU A 297 -8.45 -7.41 10.92
N PRO A 298 -9.77 -7.19 10.74
CA PRO A 298 -10.72 -7.38 11.83
C PRO A 298 -10.80 -8.82 12.33
N THR A 299 -10.29 -9.76 11.55
CA THR A 299 -10.27 -11.21 11.87
C THR A 299 -9.01 -11.63 12.64
N GLU A 300 -8.08 -10.73 12.93
CA GLU A 300 -6.89 -11.05 13.71
C GLU A 300 -7.27 -11.39 15.17
N PRO A 301 -6.99 -12.60 15.65
CA PRO A 301 -7.53 -13.07 16.94
C PRO A 301 -6.90 -12.36 18.15
N TYR A 302 -5.78 -11.67 17.97
CA TYR A 302 -5.01 -11.03 19.06
C TYR A 302 -5.07 -9.50 18.99
N LEU A 303 -6.02 -8.92 18.25
CA LEU A 303 -6.06 -7.46 18.01
C LEU A 303 -6.16 -6.67 19.33
N GLY A 304 -6.93 -7.16 20.32
CA GLY A 304 -7.00 -6.54 21.65
C GLY A 304 -5.64 -6.49 22.35
N GLN A 305 -4.90 -7.61 22.35
CA GLN A 305 -3.56 -7.70 22.96
C GLN A 305 -2.52 -6.85 22.21
N ILE A 306 -2.67 -6.73 20.89
CA ILE A 306 -1.81 -5.84 20.09
C ILE A 306 -2.05 -4.39 20.51
N ILE A 307 -3.31 -3.98 20.65
CA ILE A 307 -3.69 -2.64 21.09
C ILE A 307 -3.18 -2.36 22.51
N ASP A 308 -3.26 -3.34 23.41
CA ASP A 308 -2.72 -3.20 24.78
C ASP A 308 -1.20 -2.96 24.77
N TYR A 309 -0.49 -3.52 23.81
CA TYR A 309 0.97 -3.40 23.70
C TYR A 309 1.42 -2.11 22.99
N ILE A 310 0.84 -1.78 21.81
CA ILE A 310 1.30 -0.67 20.96
C ILE A 310 0.42 0.58 21.06
N GLY A 311 -0.79 0.47 21.62
CA GLY A 311 -1.83 1.49 21.55
C GLY A 311 -2.70 1.38 20.29
N SER A 312 -3.80 2.12 20.27
CA SER A 312 -4.71 2.16 19.12
C SER A 312 -4.42 3.27 18.12
N ASP A 313 -3.53 4.20 18.43
CA ASP A 313 -3.36 5.45 17.66
C ASP A 313 -2.68 5.27 16.31
N ASN A 314 -2.00 4.15 16.10
CA ASN A 314 -1.23 3.86 14.88
C ASN A 314 -1.89 2.80 13.99
N LEU A 315 -3.11 2.37 14.33
CA LEU A 315 -3.85 1.35 13.60
C LEU A 315 -4.82 2.02 12.63
N ILE A 316 -4.88 1.53 11.39
CA ILE A 316 -5.78 2.02 10.34
C ILE A 316 -6.53 0.87 9.70
N PHE A 317 -7.71 1.15 9.16
CA PHE A 317 -8.52 0.17 8.43
C PHE A 317 -8.27 0.27 6.93
N GLY A 318 -8.06 -0.87 6.29
CA GLY A 318 -8.06 -1.06 4.84
C GLY A 318 -8.94 -2.22 4.45
N SER A 319 -9.69 -2.11 3.38
CA SER A 319 -10.60 -3.17 2.93
C SER A 319 -9.96 -4.15 1.97
N ASP A 320 -8.90 -3.75 1.32
CA ASP A 320 -8.29 -4.44 0.17
C ASP A 320 -9.29 -4.71 -0.98
N TYR A 321 -10.40 -3.95 -1.03
CA TYR A 321 -11.37 -4.07 -2.12
C TYR A 321 -10.70 -3.69 -3.45
N PRO A 322 -10.85 -4.43 -4.54
CA PRO A 322 -11.72 -5.60 -4.75
C PRO A 322 -10.94 -6.92 -4.90
N HIS A 323 -9.82 -7.09 -4.22
CA HIS A 323 -8.98 -8.29 -4.35
C HIS A 323 -9.71 -9.58 -3.93
N MET A 324 -9.12 -10.71 -4.30
CA MET A 324 -9.76 -12.02 -4.10
C MET A 324 -9.90 -12.46 -2.63
N ASP A 325 -9.07 -11.91 -1.76
CA ASP A 325 -9.03 -12.12 -0.31
C ASP A 325 -9.85 -11.07 0.47
N HIS A 326 -10.35 -10.03 -0.22
CA HIS A 326 -11.31 -9.10 0.35
C HIS A 326 -12.62 -9.79 0.79
N GLN A 327 -13.16 -9.36 1.93
CA GLN A 327 -14.42 -9.84 2.47
C GLN A 327 -15.49 -8.74 2.38
N PRO A 328 -16.66 -8.99 1.70
CA PRO A 328 -17.68 -7.96 1.51
C PRO A 328 -18.26 -7.38 2.81
N ASP A 329 -18.21 -8.12 3.91
CA ASP A 329 -18.70 -7.75 5.24
C ASP A 329 -17.61 -7.19 6.15
N ILE A 330 -16.41 -6.90 5.64
CA ILE A 330 -15.22 -6.50 6.42
C ILE A 330 -15.47 -5.26 7.28
N VAL A 331 -16.24 -4.28 6.78
CA VAL A 331 -16.61 -3.08 7.53
C VAL A 331 -17.51 -3.42 8.72
N ASN A 332 -18.49 -4.32 8.53
CA ASN A 332 -19.35 -4.78 9.63
C ASN A 332 -18.51 -5.51 10.70
N LYS A 333 -17.58 -6.37 10.28
CA LYS A 333 -16.65 -7.06 11.19
C LYS A 333 -15.79 -6.07 12.00
N MET A 334 -15.32 -4.99 11.38
CA MET A 334 -14.64 -3.91 12.12
C MET A 334 -15.53 -3.24 13.16
N ILE A 335 -16.79 -2.97 12.82
CA ILE A 335 -17.74 -2.37 13.77
C ILE A 335 -18.10 -3.34 14.89
N GLU A 336 -18.23 -4.63 14.61
CA GLU A 336 -18.51 -5.68 15.60
C GLU A 336 -17.42 -5.79 16.69
N LEU A 337 -16.17 -5.37 16.38
CA LEU A 337 -15.10 -5.29 17.37
C LEU A 337 -15.39 -4.29 18.50
N GLU A 338 -16.41 -3.42 18.37
CA GLU A 338 -16.87 -2.57 19.48
C GLU A 338 -17.22 -3.37 20.73
N ALA A 339 -17.70 -4.61 20.56
CA ALA A 339 -18.01 -5.48 21.66
C ALA A 339 -16.80 -5.93 22.52
N SER A 340 -15.60 -5.97 21.92
CA SER A 340 -14.37 -6.43 22.57
C SER A 340 -13.34 -5.32 22.81
N LEU A 341 -13.35 -4.26 21.99
CA LEU A 341 -12.41 -3.16 22.11
C LEU A 341 -13.06 -1.95 22.82
N SER A 342 -13.63 -1.07 22.15
CA SER A 342 -14.49 0.03 22.60
C SER A 342 -14.94 0.81 21.37
N LYS A 343 -16.00 1.56 21.50
CA LYS A 343 -16.47 2.45 20.44
C LYS A 343 -15.40 3.46 20.01
N GLU A 344 -14.70 4.04 20.98
CA GLU A 344 -13.62 5.00 20.72
C GLU A 344 -12.46 4.37 19.95
N THR A 345 -12.05 3.16 20.32
CA THR A 345 -10.98 2.43 19.63
C THR A 345 -11.36 2.12 18.18
N VAL A 346 -12.57 1.61 17.95
CA VAL A 346 -13.07 1.35 16.58
C VAL A 346 -13.12 2.66 15.78
N GLN A 347 -13.65 3.74 16.35
CA GLN A 347 -13.69 5.06 15.72
C GLN A 347 -12.30 5.54 15.31
N LYS A 348 -11.30 5.39 16.18
CA LYS A 348 -9.91 5.72 15.84
C LYS A 348 -9.43 4.94 14.61
N ILE A 349 -9.60 3.63 14.61
CA ILE A 349 -9.09 2.75 13.55
C ILE A 349 -9.73 3.04 12.18
N ILE A 350 -11.05 3.27 12.15
CA ILE A 350 -11.78 3.42 10.89
C ILE A 350 -11.90 4.87 10.40
N TRP A 351 -11.59 5.86 11.24
CA TRP A 351 -11.76 7.26 10.87
C TRP A 351 -10.63 8.18 11.32
N ASP A 352 -10.34 8.27 12.64
CA ASP A 352 -9.46 9.32 13.13
C ASP A 352 -8.00 9.09 12.71
N ASN A 353 -7.50 7.88 12.81
CA ASN A 353 -6.14 7.52 12.42
C ASN A 353 -5.91 7.60 10.90
N PRO A 354 -6.79 7.06 10.02
CA PRO A 354 -6.67 7.29 8.58
C PRO A 354 -6.69 8.78 8.22
N ARG A 355 -7.55 9.60 8.86
CA ARG A 355 -7.52 11.05 8.68
C ARG A 355 -6.17 11.66 9.04
N ARG A 356 -5.61 11.26 10.19
CA ARG A 356 -4.29 11.73 10.62
C ARG A 356 -3.19 11.26 9.67
N PHE A 357 -3.23 9.99 9.26
CA PHE A 357 -2.26 9.44 8.32
C PHE A 357 -2.25 10.22 7.01
N TYR A 358 -3.41 10.43 6.40
CA TYR A 358 -3.52 11.13 5.11
C TYR A 358 -3.55 12.67 5.23
N GLY A 359 -3.53 13.24 6.45
CA GLY A 359 -3.57 14.69 6.66
C GLY A 359 -4.86 15.33 6.19
N LEU A 360 -6.00 14.66 6.37
CA LEU A 360 -7.31 15.22 6.12
C LEU A 360 -7.76 16.08 7.31
N HIS A 361 -8.16 17.30 7.05
CA HIS A 361 -8.63 18.28 8.05
C HIS A 361 -10.14 18.26 8.25
#